data_58f43a78ca550ee1a962f4173ebfa706
#
_entry.id   58f43a78ca550ee1a962f4173ebfa706
#
_cell.length_a   1.000
_cell.length_b   1.000
_cell.length_c   1.000
_cell.angle_alpha   90.00
_cell.angle_beta   90.00
_cell.angle_gamma   90.00
#
_symmetry.space_group_name_H-M   'P 1'
#
loop_
_entity.id
_entity.type
_entity.pdbx_description
1 polymer ?
#
loop_
_entity_poly.entity_id
_entity_poly.type
_entity_poly.pdbx_seq_one_letter_code
_entity_poly.pdbx_strand_id
1 'polypeptide(L)' 'MRVAMYYSNSDVRLEEMPVPKIGPGEILMKVHASGICGSDLMEWYRLPKAPLVLGHEVAGEVAEVGDGVKNFAPGDRIIA' A
#
# COMPACT_ATOMS: atom_id res chain seq x y z
N MET A 1 -7.14 8.84 -3.97
CA MET A 1 -5.67 8.68 -4.04
C MET A 1 -5.28 8.03 -5.35
N ARG A 2 -4.09 8.33 -5.84
CA ARG A 2 -3.56 7.68 -7.04
C ARG A 2 -2.84 6.39 -6.66
N VAL A 3 -3.08 5.35 -7.46
CA VAL A 3 -2.44 4.05 -7.26
C VAL A 3 -1.83 3.56 -8.56
N ALA A 4 -0.80 2.72 -8.46
CA ALA A 4 -0.27 1.98 -9.59
C ALA A 4 -0.97 0.63 -9.63
N MET A 5 -1.91 0.50 -10.56
CA MET A 5 -2.69 -0.73 -10.71
C MET A 5 -1.98 -1.66 -11.69
N TYR A 6 -1.67 -2.85 -11.24
CA TYR A 6 -0.97 -3.88 -12.01
C TYR A 6 -1.95 -4.82 -12.67
N TYR A 7 -1.86 -4.94 -13.99
CA TYR A 7 -2.62 -5.90 -14.80
C TYR A 7 -1.71 -6.99 -15.36
N SER A 8 -0.50 -6.62 -15.79
CA SER A 8 0.56 -7.52 -16.25
C SER A 8 1.89 -6.77 -16.21
N ASN A 9 3.01 -7.45 -16.49
CA ASN A 9 4.31 -6.77 -16.51
C ASN A 9 4.42 -5.68 -17.59
N SER A 10 3.59 -5.74 -18.62
CA SER A 10 3.54 -4.73 -19.68
C SER A 10 2.37 -3.76 -19.55
N ASP A 11 1.56 -3.90 -18.51
CA ASP A 11 0.35 -3.10 -18.32
C ASP A 11 0.20 -2.69 -16.85
N VAL A 12 0.81 -1.55 -16.52
CA VAL A 12 0.66 -0.90 -15.20
C VAL A 12 0.09 0.48 -15.44
N ARG A 13 -1.00 0.81 -14.78
CA ARG A 13 -1.73 2.06 -15.00
C ARG A 13 -1.84 2.87 -13.73
N LEU A 14 -1.80 4.21 -13.87
CA LEU A 14 -2.16 5.12 -12.78
C LEU A 14 -3.68 5.26 -12.74
N GLU A 15 -4.27 4.89 -11.62
CA GLU A 15 -5.71 4.95 -11.43
C GLU A 15 -6.05 5.68 -10.13
N GLU A 16 -7.24 6.25 -10.07
CA GLU A 16 -7.77 6.87 -8.85
C GLU A 16 -8.57 5.84 -8.06
N MET A 17 -8.32 5.81 -6.75
CA MET A 17 -9.10 5.01 -5.81
C MET A 17 -9.44 5.86 -4.59
N PRO A 18 -10.57 5.59 -3.91
CA PRO A 18 -10.86 6.25 -2.64
C PRO A 18 -9.83 5.85 -1.58
N VAL A 19 -9.57 6.75 -0.64
CA VAL A 19 -8.76 6.43 0.53
C VAL A 19 -9.48 5.34 1.32
N PRO A 20 -8.82 4.24 1.68
CA PRO A 20 -9.48 3.15 2.38
C PRO A 20 -9.94 3.56 3.78
N LYS A 21 -11.03 2.98 4.21
CA LYS A 21 -11.50 3.11 5.59
C LYS A 21 -10.88 2.01 6.43
N ILE A 22 -10.36 2.38 7.60
CA ILE A 22 -9.76 1.42 8.52
C ILE A 22 -10.79 0.90 9.52
N GLY A 23 -10.60 -0.36 9.92
CA GLY A 23 -11.35 -1.00 10.99
C GLY A 23 -10.57 -1.07 12.30
N PRO A 24 -11.13 -1.73 13.33
CA PRO A 24 -10.44 -1.95 14.59
C PRO A 24 -9.11 -2.68 14.39
N GLY A 25 -8.09 -2.25 15.10
CA GLY A 25 -6.75 -2.86 15.04
C GLY A 25 -5.94 -2.49 13.80
N GLU A 26 -6.46 -1.66 12.93
CA GLU A 26 -5.78 -1.24 11.70
C GLU A 26 -5.22 0.17 11.79
N ILE A 27 -4.24 0.46 10.95
CA ILE A 27 -3.62 1.78 10.82
C ILE A 27 -3.74 2.22 9.37
N LEU A 28 -4.00 3.51 9.15
CA LEU A 28 -3.89 4.12 7.83
C LEU A 28 -2.55 4.82 7.74
N MET A 29 -1.73 4.42 6.77
CA MET A 29 -0.43 5.02 6.51
C MET A 29 -0.52 6.03 5.37
N LYS A 30 0.05 7.22 5.58
CA LYS A 30 0.34 8.16 4.50
C LYS A 30 1.71 7.80 3.93
N VAL A 31 1.73 7.24 2.74
CA VAL A 31 2.97 6.77 2.10
C VAL A 31 3.77 7.96 1.58
N HIS A 32 5.04 8.04 1.97
CA HIS A 32 5.99 9.03 1.47
C HIS A 32 6.93 8.44 0.42
N ALA A 33 7.24 7.15 0.53
CA ALA A 33 8.10 6.47 -0.42
C ALA A 33 7.71 5.00 -0.51
N SER A 34 7.78 4.46 -1.71
CA SER A 34 7.54 3.04 -1.98
C SER A 34 8.69 2.49 -2.81
N GLY A 35 9.37 1.47 -2.29
CA GLY A 35 10.43 0.78 -2.98
C GLY A 35 9.91 -0.29 -3.93
N ILE A 36 10.79 -0.76 -4.81
CA ILE A 36 10.52 -1.87 -5.71
C ILE A 36 11.20 -3.11 -5.14
N CYS A 37 10.42 -4.16 -4.91
CA CYS A 37 10.95 -5.47 -4.52
C CYS A 37 11.13 -6.35 -5.76
N GLY A 38 12.06 -7.31 -5.72
CA GLY A 38 12.24 -8.27 -6.80
C GLY A 38 10.96 -9.00 -7.19
N SER A 39 10.08 -9.28 -6.23
CA SER A 39 8.79 -9.94 -6.51
C SER A 39 7.85 -9.10 -7.37
N ASP A 40 8.03 -7.78 -7.43
CA ASP A 40 7.23 -6.91 -8.30
C ASP A 40 7.50 -7.17 -9.78
N LEU A 41 8.64 -7.77 -10.10
CA LEU A 41 9.05 -8.09 -11.48
C LEU A 41 8.72 -9.53 -11.87
N MET A 42 8.23 -10.34 -10.94
CA MET A 42 7.90 -11.74 -11.17
C MET A 42 6.47 -11.91 -11.65
N GLU A 43 6.28 -11.97 -12.98
CA GLU A 43 4.94 -12.08 -13.58
C GLU A 43 4.21 -13.35 -13.15
N TRP A 44 4.91 -14.47 -13.05
CA TRP A 44 4.33 -15.74 -12.60
C TRP A 44 3.75 -15.66 -11.18
N TYR A 45 4.30 -14.75 -10.36
CA TYR A 45 3.82 -14.52 -8.99
C TYR A 45 2.69 -13.49 -8.96
N ARG A 46 2.78 -12.44 -9.79
CA ARG A 46 1.86 -11.30 -9.78
C ARG A 46 0.61 -11.51 -10.64
N LEU A 47 0.77 -12.12 -11.81
CA LEU A 47 -0.32 -12.23 -12.77
C LEU A 47 -1.56 -12.95 -12.22
N PRO A 48 -1.44 -14.04 -11.47
CA PRO A 48 -2.62 -14.68 -10.87
C PRO A 48 -3.36 -13.81 -9.86
N LYS A 49 -2.72 -12.78 -9.35
CA LYS A 49 -3.30 -11.84 -8.37
C LYS A 49 -3.84 -10.57 -9.03
N ALA A 50 -3.59 -10.38 -10.33
CA ALA A 50 -4.00 -9.18 -11.06
C ALA A 50 -5.53 -9.12 -11.22
N PRO A 51 -6.14 -7.92 -11.28
CA PRO A 51 -5.48 -6.64 -11.03
C PRO A 51 -5.21 -6.40 -9.55
N LEU A 52 -4.09 -5.75 -9.24
CA LEU A 52 -3.72 -5.43 -7.87
C LEU A 52 -2.98 -4.09 -7.79
N VAL A 53 -3.04 -3.44 -6.64
CA VAL A 53 -2.25 -2.25 -6.37
C VAL A 53 -0.83 -2.67 -6.01
N LEU A 54 0.15 -2.13 -6.72
CA LEU A 54 1.56 -2.39 -6.44
C LEU A 54 2.05 -1.61 -5.22
N GLY A 55 3.13 -2.09 -4.64
CA GLY A 55 3.85 -1.48 -3.54
C GLY A 55 3.61 -2.21 -2.22
N HIS A 56 4.65 -2.85 -1.71
CA HIS A 56 4.62 -3.53 -0.41
C HIS A 56 5.85 -3.23 0.45
N GLU A 57 6.78 -2.44 -0.08
CA GLU A 57 7.93 -1.92 0.67
C GLU A 57 7.79 -0.41 0.77
N VAL A 58 7.06 0.04 1.79
CA VAL A 58 6.65 1.44 1.91
C VAL A 58 7.16 2.04 3.21
N ALA A 59 7.46 3.34 3.15
CA ALA A 59 7.78 4.15 4.30
C ALA A 59 6.86 5.38 4.31
N GLY A 60 6.41 5.76 5.49
CA GLY A 60 5.51 6.88 5.62
C GLY A 60 5.23 7.21 7.07
N GLU A 61 4.08 7.83 7.29
CA GLU A 61 3.63 8.18 8.64
C GLU A 61 2.21 7.68 8.88
N VAL A 62 1.89 7.46 10.14
CA VAL A 62 0.54 7.10 10.56
C VAL A 62 -0.37 8.31 10.35
N ALA A 63 -1.42 8.14 9.54
CA ALA A 63 -2.44 9.16 9.32
C ALA A 63 -3.61 8.99 10.30
N GLU A 64 -4.04 7.74 10.50
CA GLU A 64 -5.13 7.40 11.41
C GLU A 64 -4.85 6.06 12.07
N VAL A 65 -5.39 5.88 13.28
CA VAL A 65 -5.36 4.60 13.99
C VAL A 65 -6.78 4.15 14.29
N GLY A 66 -7.05 2.86 14.12
CA GLY A 66 -8.32 2.25 14.47
C GLY A 66 -8.44 1.98 15.96
N ASP A 67 -9.63 1.58 16.38
CA ASP A 67 -9.90 1.24 17.78
C ASP A 67 -8.99 0.10 18.26
N GLY A 68 -8.50 0.21 19.48
CA GLY A 68 -7.63 -0.79 20.07
C GLY A 68 -6.14 -0.69 19.71
N VAL A 69 -5.76 0.18 18.79
CA VAL A 69 -4.35 0.44 18.49
C VAL A 69 -3.75 1.32 19.57
N LYS A 70 -2.75 0.79 20.29
CA LYS A 70 -2.13 1.48 21.43
C LYS A 70 -0.67 1.86 21.19
N ASN A 71 0.02 1.17 20.30
CA ASN A 71 1.46 1.31 20.08
C ASN A 71 1.82 2.38 19.04
N PHE A 72 0.85 2.92 18.34
CA PHE A 72 1.05 3.90 17.28
C PHE A 72 0.12 5.08 17.47
N ALA A 73 0.57 6.25 17.03
CA ALA A 73 -0.21 7.47 17.05
C ALA A 73 -0.06 8.22 15.72
N PRO A 74 -1.05 9.03 15.32
CA PRO A 74 -0.90 9.87 14.12
C PRO A 74 0.37 10.72 14.17
N GLY A 75 1.11 10.73 13.07
CA GLY A 75 2.39 11.40 12.96
C GLY A 75 3.61 10.51 13.16
N ASP A 76 3.44 9.30 13.70
CA ASP A 76 4.55 8.36 13.86
C ASP A 76 5.08 7.91 12.50
N ARG A 77 6.40 7.80 12.38
CA ARG A 77 7.03 7.27 11.16
C ARG A 77 7.07 5.76 11.22
N ILE A 78 6.67 5.12 10.13
CA ILE A 78 6.57 3.67 10.04
C ILE A 78 7.09 3.15 8.71
N ILE A 79 7.49 1.90 8.73
CA ILE A 79 7.92 1.13 7.55
C ILE A 79 7.08 -0.15 7.51
N ALA A 80 6.64 -0.50 6.33
CA ALA A 80 5.91 -1.75 6.12
C ALA A 80 6.53 -2.58 5.00
#